data_6658991aedf17843a54301b20365dc64
#
_entry.id   6658991aedf17843a54301b20365dc64
#
_cell.length_a   1.000
_cell.length_b   1.000
_cell.length_c   1.000
_cell.angle_alpha   90.00
_cell.angle_beta   90.00
_cell.angle_gamma   90.00
#
_symmetry.space_group_name_H-M   'P 1'
#
loop_
_entity.id
_entity.type
_entity.pdbx_description
1 polymer ?
#
loop_
_entity_poly.entity_id
_entity_poly.type
_entity_poly.pdbx_seq_one_letter_code
_entity_poly.pdbx_strand_id
1 'polypeptide(L)'
;MIRPVNKNASAEVYRVLEYFEKLKGNGILVGQHTLTREQEELSHLQRVTGKLPALCGFELLSYSPNIVEENCDEVALAEINANKDTLKYAYEWAEKGGLITLTWHWYSPIGGRDKSFYAQNTDFDASQVLIENTPERKAFYKDMDAMAEILKGFQEKHIPILWRPFHEAEGDWFWWGVKGMEVARQLYRLMFRYYTEEKHLDNLIWVWNNSKAEGYVGDEYCDILSRDCYPPEHLHTALKKECEELHRFAPEKPVALAEIGTIPDIEQIAAEKVQWLWFMVWSGDFAVSERFTTIDFFKKQYNHEYAITLEKLPKLY
;
A
#
# COMPACT_ATOMS: atom_id res chain seq x y z
N MET A 1 19.65 -3.51 -12.54
CA MET A 1 18.38 -4.23 -12.72
C MET A 1 17.88 -4.65 -11.34
N ILE A 2 16.76 -4.10 -10.93
CA ILE A 2 16.11 -4.46 -9.66
C ILE A 2 15.73 -5.94 -9.75
N ARG A 3 16.23 -6.75 -8.83
CA ARG A 3 15.82 -8.15 -8.73
C ARG A 3 14.79 -8.27 -7.62
N PRO A 4 13.66 -8.96 -7.87
CA PRO A 4 12.69 -9.21 -6.80
C PRO A 4 13.31 -9.97 -5.65
N VAL A 5 12.89 -9.64 -4.42
CA VAL A 5 13.35 -10.34 -3.21
C VAL A 5 12.82 -11.76 -3.13
N ASN A 6 11.63 -12.02 -3.69
CA ASN A 6 11.19 -13.39 -3.92
C ASN A 6 11.95 -13.99 -5.12
N LYS A 7 12.77 -15.02 -4.88
CA LYS A 7 13.58 -15.66 -5.92
C LYS A 7 12.76 -16.39 -6.99
N ASN A 8 11.51 -16.73 -6.66
CA ASN A 8 10.56 -17.41 -7.53
C ASN A 8 9.56 -16.46 -8.17
N ALA A 9 9.76 -15.14 -8.04
CA ALA A 9 8.81 -14.14 -8.53
C ALA A 9 8.40 -14.39 -9.98
N SER A 10 7.15 -14.11 -10.29
CA SER A 10 6.56 -14.30 -11.61
C SER A 10 7.16 -13.36 -12.66
N ALA A 11 7.01 -13.70 -13.93
CA ALA A 11 7.49 -12.86 -15.03
C ALA A 11 6.85 -11.46 -15.03
N GLU A 12 5.60 -11.35 -14.54
CA GLU A 12 4.87 -10.09 -14.38
C GLU A 12 5.55 -9.18 -13.37
N VAL A 13 5.97 -9.74 -12.22
CA VAL A 13 6.72 -9.02 -11.19
C VAL A 13 8.03 -8.47 -11.76
N TYR A 14 8.79 -9.29 -12.49
CA TYR A 14 10.02 -8.84 -13.14
C TYR A 14 9.76 -7.68 -14.11
N ARG A 15 8.71 -7.77 -14.95
CA ARG A 15 8.38 -6.69 -15.90
C ARG A 15 8.02 -5.37 -15.19
N VAL A 16 7.26 -5.45 -14.09
CA VAL A 16 6.92 -4.26 -13.30
C VAL A 16 8.17 -3.64 -12.67
N LEU A 17 9.04 -4.44 -12.04
CA LEU A 17 10.26 -3.93 -11.41
C LEU A 17 11.26 -3.38 -12.44
N GLU A 18 11.38 -3.99 -13.62
CA GLU A 18 12.18 -3.43 -14.73
C GLU A 18 11.63 -2.09 -15.22
N TYR A 19 10.31 -1.95 -15.26
CA TYR A 19 9.67 -0.69 -15.60
C TYR A 19 9.97 0.38 -14.54
N PHE A 20 9.88 0.03 -13.26
CA PHE A 20 10.21 0.92 -12.16
C PHE A 20 11.66 1.40 -12.20
N GLU A 21 12.59 0.52 -12.55
CA GLU A 21 14.00 0.90 -12.72
C GLU A 21 14.18 1.94 -13.85
N LYS A 22 13.49 1.76 -14.98
CA LYS A 22 13.51 2.71 -16.10
C LYS A 22 12.83 4.04 -15.76
N LEU A 23 11.82 4.00 -14.89
CA LEU A 23 11.09 5.18 -14.46
C LEU A 23 11.88 6.05 -13.48
N LYS A 24 12.80 5.46 -12.72
CA LYS A 24 13.60 6.16 -11.71
C LYS A 24 14.27 7.41 -12.28
N GLY A 25 13.86 8.59 -11.77
CA GLY A 25 14.38 9.88 -12.25
C GLY A 25 13.86 10.34 -13.63
N ASN A 26 12.90 9.63 -14.24
CA ASN A 26 12.32 9.96 -15.54
C ASN A 26 10.79 10.11 -15.51
N GLY A 27 10.17 9.94 -14.37
CA GLY A 27 8.74 10.06 -14.17
C GLY A 27 8.33 9.66 -12.77
N ILE A 28 7.10 9.92 -12.43
CA ILE A 28 6.46 9.50 -11.18
C ILE A 28 5.08 8.91 -11.48
N LEU A 29 4.78 7.74 -10.95
CA LEU A 29 3.44 7.17 -11.05
C LEU A 29 2.47 7.97 -10.19
N VAL A 30 1.36 8.35 -10.79
CA VAL A 30 0.24 8.96 -10.07
C VAL A 30 -0.61 7.84 -9.50
N GLY A 31 -0.85 7.89 -8.21
CA GLY A 31 -1.63 6.90 -7.48
C GLY A 31 -2.83 7.49 -6.74
N GLN A 32 -3.88 6.69 -6.60
CA GLN A 32 -5.07 7.02 -5.84
C GLN A 32 -5.59 5.82 -5.06
N HIS A 33 -5.76 5.99 -3.77
CA HIS A 33 -6.55 5.06 -2.95
C HIS A 33 -8.04 5.32 -3.17
N THR A 34 -8.87 4.29 -3.23
CA THR A 34 -10.32 4.45 -3.43
C THR A 34 -11.12 3.70 -2.38
N LEU A 35 -12.22 4.29 -1.95
CA LEU A 35 -13.31 3.60 -1.28
C LEU A 35 -14.01 2.77 -2.35
N THR A 36 -13.85 1.47 -2.28
CA THR A 36 -14.01 0.59 -3.43
C THR A 36 -15.41 0.51 -4.00
N ARG A 37 -16.44 0.59 -3.18
CA ARG A 37 -17.81 0.36 -3.67
C ARG A 37 -18.31 1.44 -4.63
N GLU A 38 -18.00 2.67 -4.36
CA GLU A 38 -18.48 3.82 -5.14
C GLU A 38 -17.42 4.37 -6.09
N GLN A 39 -16.13 4.14 -5.79
CA GLN A 39 -14.97 4.63 -6.55
C GLN A 39 -15.07 6.13 -6.90
N GLU A 40 -15.59 6.90 -5.94
CA GLU A 40 -15.86 8.33 -6.13
C GLU A 40 -14.58 9.09 -6.48
N GLU A 41 -13.47 8.75 -5.85
CA GLU A 41 -12.16 9.36 -6.09
C GLU A 41 -11.74 9.23 -7.56
N LEU A 42 -11.87 8.04 -8.14
CA LEU A 42 -11.50 7.81 -9.54
C LEU A 42 -12.42 8.56 -10.50
N SER A 43 -13.73 8.55 -10.22
CA SER A 43 -14.72 9.25 -11.02
C SER A 43 -14.52 10.77 -10.94
N HIS A 44 -14.20 11.28 -9.73
CA HIS A 44 -13.89 12.69 -9.52
C HIS A 44 -12.63 13.10 -10.29
N LEU A 45 -11.52 12.38 -10.12
CA LEU A 45 -10.26 12.69 -10.79
C LEU A 45 -10.40 12.64 -12.31
N GLN A 46 -11.08 11.63 -12.86
CA GLN A 46 -11.32 11.56 -14.29
C GLN A 46 -12.13 12.77 -14.80
N ARG A 47 -13.15 13.18 -14.06
CA ARG A 47 -13.98 14.35 -14.41
C ARG A 47 -13.19 15.64 -14.38
N VAL A 48 -12.34 15.86 -13.36
CA VAL A 48 -11.64 17.14 -13.17
C VAL A 48 -10.33 17.24 -13.93
N THR A 49 -9.59 16.13 -14.11
CA THR A 49 -8.28 16.12 -14.78
C THR A 49 -8.31 15.58 -16.20
N GLY A 50 -9.37 14.85 -16.57
CA GLY A 50 -9.47 14.10 -17.82
C GLY A 50 -8.70 12.79 -17.81
N LYS A 51 -8.09 12.39 -16.68
CA LYS A 51 -7.14 11.26 -16.58
C LYS A 51 -7.45 10.36 -15.39
N LEU A 52 -7.00 9.12 -15.48
CA LEU A 52 -7.00 8.16 -14.39
C LEU A 52 -5.57 7.92 -13.87
N PRO A 53 -5.41 7.60 -12.57
CA PRO A 53 -4.10 7.28 -12.01
C PRO A 53 -3.51 6.02 -12.67
N ALA A 54 -2.19 5.85 -12.63
CA ALA A 54 -1.54 4.62 -13.11
C ALA A 54 -1.60 3.49 -12.08
N LEU A 55 -1.64 3.86 -10.81
CA LEU A 55 -1.66 2.96 -9.66
C LEU A 55 -2.93 3.20 -8.84
N CYS A 56 -3.70 2.16 -8.59
CA CYS A 56 -4.87 2.24 -7.70
C CYS A 56 -4.63 1.43 -6.42
N GLY A 57 -4.93 2.05 -5.29
CA GLY A 57 -4.88 1.43 -3.97
C GLY A 57 -6.25 0.87 -3.57
N PHE A 58 -6.26 -0.35 -3.09
CA PHE A 58 -7.46 -1.03 -2.61
C PHE A 58 -7.25 -1.56 -1.20
N GLU A 59 -8.29 -1.45 -0.40
CA GLU A 59 -8.30 -1.84 1.00
C GLU A 59 -8.94 -3.22 1.18
N LEU A 60 -8.26 -4.08 1.94
CA LEU A 60 -8.74 -5.44 2.24
C LEU A 60 -9.36 -5.58 3.64
N LEU A 61 -9.73 -4.48 4.28
CA LEU A 61 -10.33 -4.46 5.62
C LEU A 61 -11.49 -5.47 5.73
N SER A 62 -12.43 -5.44 4.79
CA SER A 62 -13.63 -6.29 4.79
C SER A 62 -13.33 -7.79 4.63
N TYR A 63 -12.10 -8.14 4.29
CA TYR A 63 -11.64 -9.52 4.15
C TYR A 63 -10.91 -10.05 5.37
N SER A 64 -10.88 -9.28 6.48
CA SER A 64 -10.38 -9.77 7.76
C SER A 64 -11.31 -10.86 8.31
N PRO A 65 -10.79 -12.08 8.61
CA PRO A 65 -11.64 -13.21 9.00
C PRO A 65 -12.36 -13.03 10.35
N ASN A 66 -11.92 -12.05 11.16
CA ASN A 66 -12.35 -11.88 12.55
C ASN A 66 -13.30 -10.69 12.74
N ILE A 67 -13.87 -10.16 11.66
CA ILE A 67 -14.92 -9.14 11.76
C ILE A 67 -16.19 -9.81 12.30
N VAL A 68 -16.72 -9.25 13.39
CA VAL A 68 -18.00 -9.62 13.99
C VAL A 68 -18.90 -8.39 13.86
N GLU A 69 -19.72 -8.35 12.80
CA GLU A 69 -20.52 -7.17 12.46
C GLU A 69 -21.45 -6.73 13.60
N GLU A 70 -21.95 -7.69 14.41
CA GLU A 70 -22.80 -7.42 15.57
C GLU A 70 -22.10 -6.62 16.69
N ASN A 71 -20.76 -6.63 16.70
CA ASN A 71 -19.94 -5.88 17.64
C ASN A 71 -19.47 -4.53 17.10
N CYS A 72 -19.80 -4.21 15.83
CA CYS A 72 -19.38 -2.98 15.18
C CYS A 72 -20.41 -1.86 15.36
N ASP A 73 -19.94 -0.64 15.55
CA ASP A 73 -20.80 0.54 15.51
C ASP A 73 -21.19 0.90 14.06
N GLU A 74 -22.08 1.88 13.91
CA GLU A 74 -22.55 2.31 12.58
C GLU A 74 -21.42 2.82 11.67
N VAL A 75 -20.41 3.46 12.23
CA VAL A 75 -19.27 4.01 11.48
C VAL A 75 -18.40 2.88 10.94
N ALA A 76 -18.07 1.90 11.79
CA ALA A 76 -17.30 0.73 11.36
C ALA A 76 -18.07 -0.13 10.35
N LEU A 77 -19.37 -0.33 10.55
CA LEU A 77 -20.20 -1.02 9.57
C LEU A 77 -20.24 -0.31 8.21
N ALA A 78 -20.31 1.02 8.22
CA ALA A 78 -20.26 1.81 6.98
C ALA A 78 -18.90 1.61 6.28
N GLU A 79 -17.79 1.64 7.01
CA GLU A 79 -16.45 1.43 6.47
C GLU A 79 -16.26 0.00 5.92
N ILE A 80 -16.67 -1.01 6.68
CA ILE A 80 -16.68 -2.41 6.22
C ILE A 80 -17.51 -2.55 4.94
N ASN A 81 -18.69 -1.96 4.90
CA ASN A 81 -19.57 -2.02 3.74
C ASN A 81 -19.00 -1.26 2.52
N ALA A 82 -18.31 -0.14 2.72
CA ALA A 82 -17.65 0.60 1.66
C ALA A 82 -16.53 -0.23 1.00
N ASN A 83 -15.86 -1.08 1.77
CA ASN A 83 -14.77 -1.94 1.30
C ASN A 83 -15.24 -3.35 0.85
N LYS A 84 -16.52 -3.65 0.85
CA LYS A 84 -17.05 -4.87 0.21
C LYS A 84 -16.87 -4.77 -1.31
N ASP A 85 -16.70 -5.89 -1.97
CA ASP A 85 -16.47 -5.98 -3.42
C ASP A 85 -15.10 -5.45 -3.90
N THR A 86 -14.17 -5.13 -2.98
CA THR A 86 -12.81 -4.66 -3.30
C THR A 86 -12.13 -5.51 -4.38
N LEU A 87 -12.21 -6.83 -4.28
CA LEU A 87 -11.57 -7.74 -5.24
C LEU A 87 -12.12 -7.58 -6.65
N LYS A 88 -13.44 -7.38 -6.79
CA LYS A 88 -14.07 -7.12 -8.08
C LYS A 88 -13.47 -5.88 -8.75
N TYR A 89 -13.40 -4.78 -8.01
CA TYR A 89 -12.88 -3.52 -8.54
C TYR A 89 -11.38 -3.57 -8.81
N ALA A 90 -10.62 -4.31 -8.00
CA ALA A 90 -9.21 -4.54 -8.24
C ALA A 90 -8.98 -5.34 -9.53
N TYR A 91 -9.78 -6.38 -9.79
CA TYR A 91 -9.73 -7.12 -11.07
C TYR A 91 -10.13 -6.23 -12.25
N GLU A 92 -11.21 -5.46 -12.14
CA GLU A 92 -11.62 -4.52 -13.19
C GLU A 92 -10.55 -3.46 -13.48
N TRP A 93 -9.78 -3.06 -12.46
CA TRP A 93 -8.65 -2.14 -12.63
C TRP A 93 -7.48 -2.82 -13.36
N ALA A 94 -7.18 -4.06 -13.01
CA ALA A 94 -6.17 -4.85 -13.72
C ALA A 94 -6.52 -5.04 -15.21
N GLU A 95 -7.78 -5.28 -15.53
CA GLU A 95 -8.27 -5.42 -16.92
C GLU A 95 -8.03 -4.14 -17.74
N LYS A 96 -8.02 -2.97 -17.10
CA LYS A 96 -7.65 -1.70 -17.73
C LYS A 96 -6.12 -1.53 -17.90
N GLY A 97 -5.32 -2.47 -17.37
CA GLY A 97 -3.86 -2.43 -17.40
C GLY A 97 -3.23 -1.55 -16.29
N GLY A 98 -4.02 -1.13 -15.29
CA GLY A 98 -3.54 -0.32 -14.19
C GLY A 98 -2.82 -1.14 -13.12
N LEU A 99 -1.79 -0.57 -12.48
CA LEU A 99 -1.12 -1.21 -11.34
C LEU A 99 -2.01 -1.21 -10.10
N ILE A 100 -1.82 -2.21 -9.24
CA ILE A 100 -2.60 -2.41 -8.01
C ILE A 100 -1.67 -2.42 -6.81
N THR A 101 -2.01 -1.67 -5.77
CA THR A 101 -1.48 -1.88 -4.42
C THR A 101 -2.60 -2.32 -3.49
N LEU A 102 -2.31 -3.29 -2.65
CA LEU A 102 -3.24 -3.79 -1.65
C LEU A 102 -2.72 -3.46 -0.25
N THR A 103 -3.60 -2.86 0.56
CA THR A 103 -3.39 -2.58 1.98
C THR A 103 -4.39 -3.37 2.79
N TRP A 104 -4.03 -3.76 3.99
CA TRP A 104 -4.91 -4.53 4.86
C TRP A 104 -4.97 -3.92 6.25
N HIS A 105 -6.05 -3.19 6.55
CA HIS A 105 -6.39 -2.84 7.92
C HIS A 105 -6.92 -4.10 8.61
N TRP A 106 -5.99 -4.90 9.07
CA TRP A 106 -6.22 -6.24 9.56
C TRP A 106 -6.83 -6.22 10.96
N TYR A 107 -8.11 -6.56 11.06
CA TYR A 107 -8.74 -6.82 12.36
C TYR A 107 -7.94 -7.89 13.09
N SER A 108 -7.65 -7.65 14.39
CA SER A 108 -6.76 -8.52 15.16
C SER A 108 -7.18 -9.98 15.07
N PRO A 109 -6.24 -10.92 14.97
CA PRO A 109 -6.55 -12.34 14.81
C PRO A 109 -7.41 -12.96 15.89
N ILE A 110 -7.30 -12.47 17.14
CA ILE A 110 -8.15 -12.83 18.28
C ILE A 110 -8.25 -11.64 19.25
N GLY A 111 -9.26 -11.66 20.14
CA GLY A 111 -9.37 -10.69 21.24
C GLY A 111 -9.78 -9.28 20.82
N GLY A 112 -10.24 -9.14 19.58
CA GLY A 112 -10.60 -7.84 19.05
C GLY A 112 -12.04 -7.44 19.28
N ARG A 113 -12.25 -6.14 19.32
CA ARG A 113 -13.55 -5.46 19.31
C ARG A 113 -13.71 -4.74 17.97
N ASP A 114 -14.67 -3.83 17.91
CA ASP A 114 -14.84 -2.97 16.75
C ASP A 114 -13.54 -2.26 16.35
N LYS A 115 -13.25 -2.21 15.04
CA LYS A 115 -12.00 -1.65 14.49
C LYS A 115 -10.74 -2.16 15.19
N SER A 116 -10.68 -3.48 15.43
CA SER A 116 -9.60 -4.10 16.18
C SER A 116 -8.23 -4.10 15.49
N PHE A 117 -8.11 -3.46 14.32
CA PHE A 117 -6.81 -3.07 13.78
C PHE A 117 -6.15 -1.96 14.62
N TYR A 118 -6.93 -1.14 15.34
CA TYR A 118 -6.40 -0.23 16.34
C TYR A 118 -6.01 -0.96 17.62
N ALA A 119 -4.81 -0.67 18.13
CA ALA A 119 -4.25 -1.29 19.31
C ALA A 119 -5.14 -1.17 20.56
N GLN A 120 -5.83 -0.04 20.72
CA GLN A 120 -6.75 0.23 21.82
C GLN A 120 -8.03 -0.62 21.79
N ASN A 121 -8.32 -1.24 20.65
CA ASN A 121 -9.54 -2.02 20.44
C ASN A 121 -9.31 -3.54 20.47
N THR A 122 -8.13 -3.97 20.90
CA THR A 122 -7.78 -5.39 20.99
C THR A 122 -6.85 -5.67 22.16
N ASP A 123 -6.95 -6.86 22.71
CA ASP A 123 -6.01 -7.42 23.68
C ASP A 123 -4.97 -8.34 23.01
N PHE A 124 -4.94 -8.38 21.67
CA PHE A 124 -4.00 -9.19 20.89
C PHE A 124 -2.57 -8.74 21.11
N ASP A 125 -1.75 -9.63 21.68
CA ASP A 125 -0.33 -9.37 21.86
C ASP A 125 0.47 -9.87 20.66
N ALA A 126 0.80 -8.98 19.75
CA ALA A 126 1.57 -9.30 18.53
C ALA A 126 2.95 -9.96 18.81
N SER A 127 3.55 -9.72 19.98
CA SER A 127 4.82 -10.36 20.35
C SER A 127 4.68 -11.87 20.58
N GLN A 128 3.49 -12.32 20.99
CA GLN A 128 3.21 -13.74 21.19
C GLN A 128 3.17 -14.53 19.87
N VAL A 129 2.97 -13.87 18.75
CA VAL A 129 3.06 -14.50 17.42
C VAL A 129 4.46 -15.08 17.16
N LEU A 130 5.49 -14.48 17.74
CA LEU A 130 6.87 -14.90 17.58
C LEU A 130 7.24 -16.11 18.45
N ILE A 131 6.35 -16.53 19.35
CA ILE A 131 6.53 -17.67 20.25
C ILE A 131 5.74 -18.87 19.70
N GLU A 132 6.39 -20.01 19.60
CA GLU A 132 5.76 -21.22 19.09
C GLU A 132 4.59 -21.71 19.99
N ASN A 133 3.56 -22.26 19.35
CA ASN A 133 2.40 -22.88 19.97
C ASN A 133 1.44 -21.95 20.75
N THR A 134 1.65 -20.63 20.71
CA THR A 134 0.72 -19.67 21.31
C THR A 134 -0.61 -19.61 20.54
N PRO A 135 -1.71 -19.24 21.21
CA PRO A 135 -2.99 -18.97 20.54
C PRO A 135 -2.87 -17.87 19.48
N GLU A 136 -2.13 -16.80 19.79
CA GLU A 136 -1.89 -15.65 18.90
C GLU A 136 -1.21 -16.09 17.60
N ARG A 137 -0.16 -16.91 17.69
CA ARG A 137 0.52 -17.44 16.51
C ARG A 137 -0.42 -18.28 15.64
N LYS A 138 -1.21 -19.17 16.24
CA LYS A 138 -2.17 -20.00 15.50
C LYS A 138 -3.22 -19.17 14.79
N ALA A 139 -3.76 -18.17 15.47
CA ALA A 139 -4.75 -17.26 14.90
C ALA A 139 -4.16 -16.42 13.77
N PHE A 140 -2.94 -15.88 13.96
CA PHE A 140 -2.20 -15.13 12.97
C PHE A 140 -1.99 -15.93 11.67
N TYR A 141 -1.54 -17.18 11.77
CA TYR A 141 -1.37 -18.03 10.58
C TYR A 141 -2.70 -18.38 9.92
N LYS A 142 -3.76 -18.61 10.69
CA LYS A 142 -5.10 -18.86 10.14
C LYS A 142 -5.59 -17.69 9.28
N ASP A 143 -5.36 -16.46 9.73
CA ASP A 143 -5.74 -15.27 8.98
C ASP A 143 -4.86 -15.08 7.75
N MET A 144 -3.56 -15.33 7.89
CA MET A 144 -2.64 -15.34 6.73
C MET A 144 -3.04 -16.38 5.69
N ASP A 145 -3.53 -17.55 6.08
CA ASP A 145 -4.05 -18.56 5.16
C ASP A 145 -5.24 -18.04 4.37
N ALA A 146 -6.20 -17.40 5.04
CA ALA A 146 -7.35 -16.82 4.36
C ALA A 146 -6.95 -15.71 3.38
N MET A 147 -6.02 -14.84 3.76
CA MET A 147 -5.51 -13.79 2.88
C MET A 147 -4.68 -14.36 1.72
N ALA A 148 -3.92 -15.43 1.94
CA ALA A 148 -3.15 -16.10 0.89
C ALA A 148 -4.04 -16.62 -0.24
N GLU A 149 -5.22 -17.17 0.06
CA GLU A 149 -6.17 -17.63 -0.97
C GLU A 149 -6.68 -16.45 -1.83
N ILE A 150 -6.89 -15.27 -1.22
CA ILE A 150 -7.26 -14.05 -1.94
C ILE A 150 -6.14 -13.63 -2.89
N LEU A 151 -4.91 -13.54 -2.39
CA LEU A 151 -3.74 -13.13 -3.17
C LEU A 151 -3.42 -14.12 -4.29
N LYS A 152 -3.65 -15.42 -4.06
CA LYS A 152 -3.52 -16.47 -5.06
C LYS A 152 -4.48 -16.30 -6.23
N GLY A 153 -5.70 -15.78 -5.99
CA GLY A 153 -6.64 -15.46 -7.06
C GLY A 153 -6.09 -14.43 -8.07
N PHE A 154 -5.27 -13.48 -7.63
CA PHE A 154 -4.55 -12.57 -8.53
C PHE A 154 -3.40 -13.28 -9.26
N GLN A 155 -2.67 -14.16 -8.57
CA GLN A 155 -1.61 -14.97 -9.20
C GLN A 155 -2.13 -15.84 -10.34
N GLU A 156 -3.25 -16.52 -10.14
CA GLU A 156 -3.90 -17.36 -11.16
C GLU A 156 -4.32 -16.58 -12.42
N LYS A 157 -4.51 -15.27 -12.28
CA LYS A 157 -4.80 -14.33 -13.37
C LYS A 157 -3.56 -13.59 -13.89
N HIS A 158 -2.36 -13.94 -13.41
CA HIS A 158 -1.11 -13.29 -13.77
C HIS A 158 -1.07 -11.79 -13.45
N ILE A 159 -1.74 -11.36 -12.38
CA ILE A 159 -1.79 -9.97 -11.94
C ILE A 159 -0.76 -9.76 -10.84
N PRO A 160 0.27 -8.94 -11.04
CA PRO A 160 1.24 -8.58 -10.00
C PRO A 160 0.62 -7.58 -9.02
N ILE A 161 0.90 -7.76 -7.73
CA ILE A 161 0.36 -6.93 -6.65
C ILE A 161 1.49 -6.26 -5.89
N LEU A 162 1.43 -4.94 -5.72
CA LEU A 162 2.23 -4.25 -4.73
C LEU A 162 1.60 -4.51 -3.37
N TRP A 163 2.18 -5.45 -2.62
CA TRP A 163 1.68 -5.89 -1.33
C TRP A 163 2.27 -5.05 -0.20
N ARG A 164 1.43 -4.30 0.51
CA ARG A 164 1.80 -3.37 1.58
C ARG A 164 1.15 -3.74 2.91
N PRO A 165 1.56 -4.86 3.53
CA PRO A 165 1.07 -5.25 4.85
C PRO A 165 1.76 -4.44 5.95
N PHE A 166 1.14 -4.38 7.13
CA PHE A 166 1.72 -3.75 8.34
C PHE A 166 2.20 -2.32 8.13
N HIS A 167 1.45 -1.52 7.37
CA HIS A 167 1.78 -0.13 7.11
C HIS A 167 1.83 0.68 8.40
N GLU A 168 2.55 1.81 8.39
CA GLU A 168 2.73 2.69 9.54
C GLU A 168 3.21 1.95 10.80
N ALA A 169 4.08 0.95 10.63
CA ALA A 169 4.56 0.08 11.70
C ALA A 169 5.39 0.83 12.77
N GLU A 170 5.85 2.05 12.48
CA GLU A 170 6.54 2.95 13.43
C GLU A 170 5.61 3.62 14.43
N GLY A 171 4.29 3.55 14.22
CA GLY A 171 3.26 4.07 15.11
C GLY A 171 2.81 3.06 16.15
N ASP A 172 2.10 3.55 17.17
CA ASP A 172 1.54 2.75 18.25
C ASP A 172 0.00 2.58 18.16
N TRP A 173 -0.59 3.10 17.10
CA TRP A 173 -2.04 3.05 16.90
C TRP A 173 -2.55 1.72 16.36
N PHE A 174 -1.73 0.97 15.61
CA PHE A 174 -2.10 -0.36 15.11
C PHE A 174 -1.53 -1.49 15.97
N TRP A 175 -2.25 -2.63 16.05
CA TRP A 175 -1.81 -3.78 16.86
C TRP A 175 -0.46 -4.35 16.41
N TRP A 176 -0.07 -4.20 15.14
CA TRP A 176 1.22 -4.67 14.61
C TRP A 176 2.39 -3.74 14.93
N GLY A 177 2.12 -2.46 15.26
CA GLY A 177 3.16 -1.47 15.61
C GLY A 177 3.34 -1.25 17.10
N VAL A 178 2.26 -1.40 17.90
CA VAL A 178 2.24 -1.04 19.33
C VAL A 178 3.28 -1.75 20.21
N LYS A 179 3.73 -2.95 19.80
CA LYS A 179 4.79 -3.69 20.51
C LYS A 179 6.21 -3.30 20.07
N GLY A 180 6.33 -2.25 19.27
CA GLY A 180 7.58 -1.71 18.77
C GLY A 180 8.04 -2.31 17.46
N MET A 181 8.93 -1.57 16.80
CA MET A 181 9.35 -1.87 15.43
C MET A 181 10.08 -3.21 15.27
N GLU A 182 10.75 -3.71 16.31
CA GLU A 182 11.39 -5.03 16.25
C GLU A 182 10.35 -6.14 16.05
N VAL A 183 9.23 -6.07 16.79
CA VAL A 183 8.13 -7.03 16.64
C VAL A 183 7.51 -6.89 15.25
N ALA A 184 7.16 -5.68 14.83
CA ALA A 184 6.57 -5.43 13.52
C ALA A 184 7.46 -5.95 12.37
N ARG A 185 8.76 -5.68 12.44
CA ARG A 185 9.77 -6.17 11.49
C ARG A 185 9.80 -7.71 11.41
N GLN A 186 9.72 -8.37 12.57
CA GLN A 186 9.72 -9.83 12.61
C GLN A 186 8.41 -10.42 12.07
N LEU A 187 7.26 -9.80 12.34
CA LEU A 187 5.96 -10.20 11.76
C LEU A 187 5.99 -10.10 10.22
N TYR A 188 6.53 -9.00 9.69
CA TYR A 188 6.67 -8.83 8.24
C TYR A 188 7.58 -9.91 7.63
N ARG A 189 8.74 -10.17 8.22
CA ARG A 189 9.67 -11.23 7.77
C ARG A 189 9.05 -12.62 7.85
N LEU A 190 8.22 -12.86 8.88
CA LEU A 190 7.49 -14.10 9.03
C LEU A 190 6.46 -14.26 7.90
N MET A 191 5.66 -13.22 7.63
CA MET A 191 4.71 -13.23 6.53
C MET A 191 5.41 -13.40 5.18
N PHE A 192 6.52 -12.67 4.95
CA PHE A 192 7.32 -12.82 3.73
C PHE A 192 7.70 -14.27 3.47
N ARG A 193 8.36 -14.93 4.46
CA ARG A 193 8.76 -16.34 4.31
C ARG A 193 7.55 -17.24 4.09
N TYR A 194 6.52 -17.08 4.88
CA TYR A 194 5.32 -17.90 4.78
C TYR A 194 4.67 -17.81 3.41
N TYR A 195 4.52 -16.60 2.88
CA TYR A 195 3.88 -16.40 1.59
C TYR A 195 4.76 -16.82 0.41
N THR A 196 6.06 -16.61 0.49
CA THR A 196 6.96 -16.96 -0.61
C THR A 196 7.39 -18.43 -0.60
N GLU A 197 7.69 -19.00 0.58
CA GLU A 197 8.29 -20.33 0.70
C GLU A 197 7.24 -21.45 0.88
N GLU A 198 6.12 -21.16 1.58
CA GLU A 198 5.10 -22.17 1.87
C GLU A 198 3.83 -22.01 1.04
N LYS A 199 3.39 -20.78 0.79
CA LYS A 199 2.19 -20.51 -0.03
C LYS A 199 2.50 -20.32 -1.51
N HIS A 200 3.77 -20.11 -1.87
CA HIS A 200 4.23 -19.91 -3.24
C HIS A 200 3.49 -18.79 -3.95
N LEU A 201 3.33 -17.65 -3.25
CA LEU A 201 2.76 -16.44 -3.81
C LEU A 201 3.87 -15.67 -4.54
N ASP A 202 4.00 -15.92 -5.82
CA ASP A 202 5.09 -15.44 -6.66
C ASP A 202 4.74 -14.15 -7.43
N ASN A 203 3.52 -13.65 -7.27
CA ASN A 203 3.00 -12.44 -7.91
C ASN A 203 3.12 -11.17 -7.04
N LEU A 204 3.73 -11.25 -5.85
CA LEU A 204 3.81 -10.14 -4.91
C LEU A 204 5.10 -9.34 -5.11
N ILE A 205 4.96 -8.01 -5.21
CA ILE A 205 6.02 -7.02 -5.05
C ILE A 205 5.92 -6.51 -3.62
N TRP A 206 6.93 -6.76 -2.81
CA TRP A 206 6.91 -6.52 -1.39
C TRP A 206 7.23 -5.08 -1.04
N VAL A 207 6.26 -4.37 -0.49
CA VAL A 207 6.38 -2.96 -0.08
C VAL A 207 6.43 -2.88 1.45
N TRP A 208 7.57 -2.43 1.98
CA TRP A 208 7.68 -2.12 3.40
C TRP A 208 7.39 -0.64 3.65
N ASN A 209 6.48 -0.37 4.56
CA ASN A 209 6.07 0.99 4.90
C ASN A 209 6.60 1.36 6.29
N ASN A 210 7.67 2.14 6.33
CA ASN A 210 8.30 2.61 7.55
C ASN A 210 9.30 3.73 7.27
N SER A 211 9.25 4.81 8.05
CA SER A 211 10.11 5.98 7.88
C SER A 211 11.40 5.97 8.72
N LYS A 212 11.59 4.96 9.59
CA LYS A 212 12.69 4.91 10.56
C LYS A 212 13.66 3.76 10.28
N ALA A 213 14.96 4.06 10.32
CA ALA A 213 16.02 3.09 10.05
C ALA A 213 15.98 1.86 10.97
N GLU A 214 15.66 2.06 12.26
CA GLU A 214 15.57 0.96 13.23
C GLU A 214 14.45 -0.03 12.95
N GLY A 215 13.44 0.39 12.15
CA GLY A 215 12.34 -0.48 11.69
C GLY A 215 12.61 -1.18 10.36
N TYR A 216 13.75 -0.94 9.71
CA TYR A 216 14.00 -1.49 8.39
C TYR A 216 14.08 -3.02 8.41
N VAL A 217 13.30 -3.66 7.53
CA VAL A 217 13.20 -5.14 7.47
C VAL A 217 14.41 -5.83 6.85
N GLY A 218 15.25 -5.09 6.13
CA GLY A 218 16.41 -5.62 5.40
C GLY A 218 16.16 -5.75 3.91
N ASP A 219 17.27 -5.65 3.15
CA ASP A 219 17.22 -5.64 1.67
C ASP A 219 16.64 -6.90 1.07
N GLU A 220 16.72 -8.02 1.78
CA GLU A 220 16.25 -9.32 1.34
C GLU A 220 14.75 -9.57 1.55
N TYR A 221 14.03 -8.66 2.21
CA TYR A 221 12.61 -8.84 2.54
C TYR A 221 11.66 -7.84 1.86
N CYS A 222 12.14 -6.75 1.29
CA CYS A 222 11.29 -5.80 0.57
C CYS A 222 11.89 -5.38 -0.76
N ASP A 223 11.05 -5.23 -1.77
CA ASP A 223 11.41 -4.71 -3.09
C ASP A 223 11.43 -3.19 -3.08
N ILE A 224 10.51 -2.58 -2.36
CA ILE A 224 10.25 -1.15 -2.34
C ILE A 224 10.09 -0.71 -0.88
N LEU A 225 10.73 0.41 -0.54
CA LEU A 225 10.55 1.06 0.74
C LEU A 225 9.58 2.23 0.58
N SER A 226 8.65 2.39 1.48
CA SER A 226 7.67 3.47 1.41
C SER A 226 7.45 4.15 2.74
N ARG A 227 6.85 5.31 2.69
CA ARG A 227 6.33 6.02 3.85
C ARG A 227 5.00 6.67 3.56
N ASP A 228 4.26 6.93 4.62
CA ASP A 228 3.06 7.74 4.59
C ASP A 228 3.43 9.15 5.08
N CYS A 229 2.84 10.15 4.44
CA CYS A 229 3.16 11.54 4.68
C CYS A 229 1.92 12.42 4.47
N TYR A 230 1.56 13.17 5.51
CA TYR A 230 0.40 14.05 5.47
C TYR A 230 0.82 15.52 5.67
N PRO A 231 1.34 16.18 4.61
CA PRO A 231 1.68 17.61 4.68
C PRO A 231 0.45 18.44 5.01
N PRO A 232 0.63 19.65 5.57
CA PRO A 232 -0.47 20.60 5.75
C PRO A 232 -1.24 20.87 4.46
N GLU A 233 -2.50 21.27 4.61
CA GLU A 233 -3.37 21.67 3.50
C GLU A 233 -2.63 22.65 2.56
N HIS A 234 -2.70 22.38 1.25
CA HIS A 234 -2.09 23.19 0.18
C HIS A 234 -0.55 23.33 0.24
N LEU A 235 0.14 22.60 1.10
CA LEU A 235 1.61 22.60 1.13
C LEU A 235 2.16 21.59 0.11
N HIS A 236 2.24 22.01 -1.13
CA HIS A 236 2.74 21.21 -2.25
C HIS A 236 4.26 21.36 -2.37
N THR A 237 5.01 20.32 -2.03
CA THR A 237 6.49 20.28 -2.13
C THR A 237 6.94 18.97 -2.77
N ALA A 238 8.21 18.91 -3.16
CA ALA A 238 8.81 17.67 -3.68
C ALA A 238 9.04 16.59 -2.60
N LEU A 239 8.87 16.91 -1.32
CA LEU A 239 9.18 16.03 -0.18
C LEU A 239 10.58 15.38 -0.28
N LYS A 240 11.55 16.20 -0.69
CA LYS A 240 12.93 15.75 -0.94
C LYS A 240 13.62 15.22 0.32
N LYS A 241 13.43 15.92 1.44
CA LYS A 241 14.01 15.52 2.72
C LYS A 241 13.51 14.11 3.12
N GLU A 242 12.23 13.87 2.96
CA GLU A 242 11.56 12.61 3.27
C GLU A 242 12.09 11.47 2.38
N CYS A 243 12.35 11.75 1.10
CA CYS A 243 12.96 10.81 0.16
C CYS A 243 14.40 10.47 0.55
N GLU A 244 15.20 11.50 0.85
CA GLU A 244 16.59 11.33 1.28
C GLU A 244 16.71 10.58 2.61
N GLU A 245 15.75 10.75 3.52
CA GLU A 245 15.70 10.01 4.79
C GLU A 245 15.60 8.49 4.54
N LEU A 246 14.75 8.05 3.63
CA LEU A 246 14.64 6.64 3.27
C LEU A 246 15.91 6.12 2.61
N HIS A 247 16.49 6.87 1.66
CA HIS A 247 17.71 6.47 0.99
C HIS A 247 18.96 6.43 1.90
N ARG A 248 18.96 7.09 3.10
CA ARG A 248 20.08 6.98 4.03
C ARG A 248 20.30 5.56 4.55
N PHE A 249 19.23 4.79 4.75
CA PHE A 249 19.35 3.42 5.28
C PHE A 249 19.01 2.33 4.25
N ALA A 250 18.42 2.70 3.11
CA ALA A 250 18.15 1.79 2.02
C ALA A 250 18.49 2.45 0.66
N PRO A 251 19.79 2.74 0.37
CA PRO A 251 20.19 3.59 -0.76
C PRO A 251 19.88 2.98 -2.13
N GLU A 252 19.81 1.66 -2.22
CA GLU A 252 19.56 0.96 -3.48
C GLU A 252 18.07 0.65 -3.74
N LYS A 253 17.23 0.84 -2.72
CA LYS A 253 15.79 0.54 -2.86
C LYS A 253 15.05 1.67 -3.56
N PRO A 254 14.12 1.34 -4.47
CA PRO A 254 13.12 2.32 -4.88
C PRO A 254 12.31 2.77 -3.68
N VAL A 255 11.95 4.06 -3.65
CA VAL A 255 11.18 4.63 -2.56
C VAL A 255 9.89 5.26 -3.06
N ALA A 256 8.85 5.25 -2.22
CA ALA A 256 7.53 5.72 -2.60
C ALA A 256 6.80 6.44 -1.45
N LEU A 257 5.91 7.35 -1.83
CA LEU A 257 4.88 7.92 -0.96
C LEU A 257 3.65 7.01 -1.05
N ALA A 258 3.51 6.07 -0.09
CA ALA A 258 2.45 5.07 -0.15
C ALA A 258 1.10 5.61 0.31
N GLU A 259 1.10 6.67 1.13
CA GLU A 259 -0.07 7.49 1.42
C GLU A 259 0.33 8.96 1.51
N ILE A 260 -0.52 9.83 0.97
CA ILE A 260 -0.34 11.26 1.07
C ILE A 260 -1.69 11.98 1.12
N GLY A 261 -1.79 13.02 1.94
CA GLY A 261 -2.99 13.86 1.99
C GLY A 261 -2.97 14.96 0.93
N THR A 262 -1.95 15.81 0.96
CA THR A 262 -1.73 16.90 0.01
C THR A 262 -0.76 16.44 -1.07
N ILE A 263 -1.15 16.44 -2.35
CA ILE A 263 -0.30 15.89 -3.43
C ILE A 263 1.02 16.68 -3.58
N PRO A 264 2.12 16.02 -3.95
CA PRO A 264 3.40 16.68 -4.12
C PRO A 264 3.41 17.55 -5.40
N ASP A 265 4.35 18.47 -5.49
CA ASP A 265 4.60 19.25 -6.71
C ASP A 265 5.53 18.46 -7.66
N ILE A 266 4.96 17.92 -8.74
CA ILE A 266 5.68 17.10 -9.74
C ILE A 266 6.71 17.95 -10.48
N GLU A 267 6.45 19.23 -10.70
CA GLU A 267 7.43 20.14 -11.34
C GLU A 267 8.69 20.28 -10.47
N GLN A 268 8.52 20.43 -9.16
CA GLN A 268 9.65 20.45 -8.22
C GLN A 268 10.35 19.09 -8.14
N ILE A 269 9.60 17.97 -8.11
CA ILE A 269 10.16 16.61 -8.14
C ILE A 269 11.06 16.43 -9.37
N ALA A 270 10.60 16.83 -10.53
CA ALA A 270 11.36 16.73 -11.78
C ALA A 270 12.60 17.65 -11.79
N ALA A 271 12.44 18.92 -11.39
CA ALA A 271 13.52 19.91 -11.35
C ALA A 271 14.62 19.53 -10.36
N GLU A 272 14.27 19.03 -9.19
CA GLU A 272 15.20 18.63 -8.14
C GLU A 272 15.65 17.16 -8.25
N LYS A 273 15.12 16.42 -9.24
CA LYS A 273 15.40 14.99 -9.47
C LYS A 273 15.16 14.12 -8.24
N VAL A 274 14.08 14.40 -7.50
CA VAL A 274 13.67 13.60 -6.36
C VAL A 274 13.15 12.24 -6.85
N GLN A 275 13.63 11.15 -6.28
CA GLN A 275 13.44 9.82 -6.85
C GLN A 275 12.24 9.08 -6.23
N TRP A 276 11.10 9.75 -6.08
CA TRP A 276 9.86 9.08 -5.74
C TRP A 276 9.37 8.24 -6.91
N LEU A 277 9.08 6.96 -6.66
CA LEU A 277 8.55 6.06 -7.68
C LEU A 277 7.06 6.34 -7.95
N TRP A 278 6.30 6.56 -6.86
CA TRP A 278 4.91 7.01 -6.93
C TRP A 278 4.56 7.89 -5.73
N PHE A 279 3.46 8.60 -5.87
CA PHE A 279 2.66 9.08 -4.73
C PHE A 279 1.25 8.49 -4.81
N MET A 280 0.65 8.19 -3.66
CA MET A 280 -0.68 7.61 -3.53
C MET A 280 -1.54 8.50 -2.65
N VAL A 281 -2.52 9.20 -3.25
CA VAL A 281 -3.46 10.02 -2.47
C VAL A 281 -4.38 9.12 -1.67
N TRP A 282 -4.58 9.45 -0.39
CA TRP A 282 -5.56 8.72 0.42
C TRP A 282 -6.99 8.98 -0.07
N SER A 283 -7.93 8.13 0.35
CA SER A 283 -9.33 8.18 -0.09
C SER A 283 -10.14 9.32 0.52
N GLY A 284 -11.36 9.49 0.04
CA GLY A 284 -12.34 10.43 0.57
C GLY A 284 -11.92 11.88 0.39
N ASP A 285 -12.03 12.66 1.46
CA ASP A 285 -11.86 14.13 1.45
C ASP A 285 -10.51 14.60 0.88
N PHE A 286 -9.46 13.77 0.95
CA PHE A 286 -8.15 14.08 0.37
C PHE A 286 -8.17 14.18 -1.17
N ALA A 287 -9.09 13.47 -1.81
CA ALA A 287 -9.17 13.37 -3.26
C ALA A 287 -10.39 14.12 -3.84
N VAL A 288 -11.55 14.09 -3.15
CA VAL A 288 -12.82 14.57 -3.71
C VAL A 288 -13.17 16.00 -3.33
N SER A 289 -12.45 16.60 -2.39
CA SER A 289 -12.61 17.99 -1.99
C SER A 289 -11.40 18.86 -2.35
N GLU A 290 -11.57 20.18 -2.29
CA GLU A 290 -10.47 21.13 -2.47
C GLU A 290 -9.78 21.50 -1.15
N ARG A 291 -10.05 20.79 -0.07
CA ARG A 291 -9.50 21.09 1.25
C ARG A 291 -7.97 20.93 1.28
N PHE A 292 -7.45 19.86 0.70
CA PHE A 292 -6.01 19.56 0.71
C PHE A 292 -5.32 19.98 -0.58
N THR A 293 -6.00 19.82 -1.71
CA THR A 293 -5.48 20.10 -3.05
C THR A 293 -6.57 20.68 -3.93
N THR A 294 -6.31 21.83 -4.54
CA THR A 294 -7.29 22.44 -5.44
C THR A 294 -7.44 21.66 -6.74
N ILE A 295 -8.62 21.74 -7.37
CA ILE A 295 -8.87 21.13 -8.68
C ILE A 295 -7.85 21.60 -9.73
N ASP A 296 -7.51 22.88 -9.74
CA ASP A 296 -6.54 23.41 -10.70
C ASP A 296 -5.13 22.83 -10.48
N PHE A 297 -4.76 22.58 -9.23
CA PHE A 297 -3.48 21.94 -8.93
C PHE A 297 -3.51 20.46 -9.34
N PHE A 298 -4.59 19.71 -9.07
CA PHE A 298 -4.77 18.34 -9.60
C PHE A 298 -4.62 18.31 -11.12
N LYS A 299 -5.31 19.21 -11.84
CA LYS A 299 -5.20 19.32 -13.31
C LYS A 299 -3.76 19.56 -13.75
N LYS A 300 -3.06 20.52 -13.13
CA LYS A 300 -1.65 20.81 -13.42
C LYS A 300 -0.79 19.56 -13.26
N GLN A 301 -0.90 18.88 -12.11
CA GLN A 301 -0.06 17.74 -11.78
C GLN A 301 -0.33 16.51 -12.68
N TYR A 302 -1.60 16.15 -12.88
CA TYR A 302 -1.99 14.99 -13.71
C TYR A 302 -1.65 15.19 -15.20
N ASN A 303 -1.55 16.43 -15.67
CA ASN A 303 -1.18 16.76 -17.05
C ASN A 303 0.31 17.10 -17.23
N HIS A 304 1.11 17.04 -16.17
CA HIS A 304 2.55 17.25 -16.26
C HIS A 304 3.20 16.12 -17.07
N GLU A 305 4.23 16.44 -17.87
CA GLU A 305 4.92 15.43 -18.70
C GLU A 305 5.57 14.30 -17.89
N TYR A 306 6.07 14.65 -16.71
CA TYR A 306 6.71 13.72 -15.76
C TYR A 306 5.70 12.82 -15.02
N ALA A 307 4.41 13.16 -15.03
CA ALA A 307 3.35 12.33 -14.44
C ALA A 307 3.02 11.13 -15.31
N ILE A 308 3.04 9.94 -14.74
CA ILE A 308 2.60 8.71 -15.39
C ILE A 308 1.19 8.39 -14.89
N THR A 309 0.23 8.59 -15.77
CA THR A 309 -1.19 8.28 -15.62
C THR A 309 -1.51 6.98 -16.38
N LEU A 310 -2.70 6.42 -16.23
CA LEU A 310 -3.07 5.11 -16.77
C LEU A 310 -2.78 4.98 -18.28
N GLU A 311 -3.10 6.03 -19.06
CA GLU A 311 -2.89 6.02 -20.52
C GLU A 311 -1.41 6.07 -20.94
N LYS A 312 -0.50 6.44 -20.02
CA LYS A 312 0.96 6.43 -20.26
C LYS A 312 1.61 5.13 -19.78
N LEU A 313 0.88 4.30 -19.04
CA LEU A 313 1.41 3.05 -18.51
C LEU A 313 1.56 2.04 -19.64
N PRO A 314 2.73 1.43 -19.86
CA PRO A 314 2.87 0.36 -20.85
C PRO A 314 2.15 -0.90 -20.37
N LYS A 315 1.86 -1.81 -21.29
CA LYS A 315 1.34 -3.13 -20.91
C LYS A 315 2.41 -3.91 -20.15
N LEU A 316 2.18 -4.16 -18.86
CA LEU A 316 3.13 -4.82 -17.95
C LEU A 316 2.74 -6.28 -17.67
N TYR A 317 1.48 -6.64 -17.85
CA TYR A 317 0.96 -7.98 -17.61
C TYR A 317 -0.31 -8.26 -18.45
#